data_906f1c2d9f9c75756f20b5f415cc16be
#
_entry.id   906f1c2d9f9c75756f20b5f415cc16be
#
_cell.length_a   1.000
_cell.length_b   1.000
_cell.length_c   1.000
_cell.angle_alpha   90.00
_cell.angle_beta   90.00
_cell.angle_gamma   90.00
#
_symmetry.space_group_name_H-M   'P 1'
#
loop_
_entity.id
_entity.type
_entity.pdbx_description
1 polymer ?
#
loop_
_entity_poly.entity_id
_entity_poly.type
_entity_poly.pdbx_seq_one_letter_code
_entity_poly.pdbx_strand_id
1 'polypeptide(L)'
;MKEFVLLATLFVASTVVAQNPASAASQRPPQVPLAGAITATSVWQIPASFLAAAHKACDSAPPPTFADCFINQMSKSGASPAAVAFTRLLQKQSGGDVGIMSGFNKVGPVDVAFVVYPLRANTNNGILFVNGTPKIVNAEDLKLLDQATMQQSPQFQNTKAQFPKTTLFPGDRDGTTWPNANSNSEGGKSFTLGYPMLNGCHACQKVGNAEFNWKFGPNGKFLGTVFMGMTPPPVQ
;
A
#
# COMPACT_ATOMS: atom_id res chain seq x y z
N MET A 1 -43.48 2.65 -79.19
CA MET A 1 -42.21 3.31 -78.91
C MET A 1 -42.22 3.57 -77.40
N LYS A 2 -41.53 2.78 -76.60
CA LYS A 2 -41.43 2.97 -75.16
C LYS A 2 -39.95 3.27 -74.81
N GLU A 3 -39.77 4.49 -74.36
CA GLU A 3 -38.43 4.98 -73.97
C GLU A 3 -38.10 4.37 -72.58
N PHE A 4 -36.94 3.71 -72.45
CA PHE A 4 -36.37 3.25 -71.19
C PHE A 4 -35.43 4.35 -70.67
N VAL A 5 -35.78 4.93 -69.53
CA VAL A 5 -34.92 5.83 -68.75
C VAL A 5 -34.05 4.96 -67.82
N LEU A 6 -32.76 4.96 -68.04
CA LEU A 6 -31.77 4.29 -67.18
C LEU A 6 -31.37 5.22 -66.04
N LEU A 7 -31.75 4.88 -64.81
CA LEU A 7 -31.33 5.59 -63.61
C LEU A 7 -30.01 5.00 -63.12
N ALA A 8 -28.94 5.74 -63.22
CA ALA A 8 -27.65 5.37 -62.68
C ALA A 8 -27.58 5.81 -61.18
N THR A 9 -27.60 4.85 -60.27
CA THR A 9 -27.38 5.07 -58.85
C THR A 9 -25.88 5.08 -58.53
N LEU A 10 -25.35 6.24 -58.15
CA LEU A 10 -23.99 6.39 -57.63
C LEU A 10 -23.97 5.86 -56.16
N PHE A 11 -23.24 4.79 -55.92
CA PHE A 11 -22.87 4.34 -54.60
C PHE A 11 -21.62 5.13 -54.13
N VAL A 12 -21.80 6.02 -53.15
CA VAL A 12 -20.69 6.65 -52.43
C VAL A 12 -20.27 5.68 -51.32
N ALA A 13 -19.14 5.04 -51.44
CA ALA A 13 -18.54 4.21 -50.42
C ALA A 13 -17.89 5.11 -49.37
N SER A 14 -18.55 5.27 -48.23
CA SER A 14 -17.94 5.93 -47.05
C SER A 14 -17.00 4.98 -46.35
N THR A 15 -15.68 5.18 -46.49
CA THR A 15 -14.66 4.50 -45.74
C THR A 15 -14.69 5.02 -44.30
N VAL A 16 -15.24 4.23 -43.37
CA VAL A 16 -15.13 4.47 -41.94
C VAL A 16 -13.71 4.07 -41.52
N VAL A 17 -12.85 5.05 -41.27
CA VAL A 17 -11.55 4.85 -40.64
C VAL A 17 -11.80 4.51 -39.18
N ALA A 18 -11.65 3.25 -38.83
CA ALA A 18 -11.65 2.80 -37.43
C ALA A 18 -10.45 3.42 -36.73
N GLN A 19 -10.65 4.45 -35.93
CA GLN A 19 -9.65 4.93 -34.99
C GLN A 19 -9.48 3.89 -33.90
N ASN A 20 -8.34 3.20 -33.89
CA ASN A 20 -7.90 2.39 -32.76
C ASN A 20 -7.82 3.30 -31.52
N PRO A 21 -8.51 3.00 -30.41
CA PRO A 21 -8.25 3.68 -29.17
C PRO A 21 -6.83 3.29 -28.74
N ALA A 22 -5.87 4.20 -28.93
CA ALA A 22 -4.55 4.08 -28.36
C ALA A 22 -4.74 3.81 -26.86
N SER A 23 -4.31 2.61 -26.45
CA SER A 23 -4.27 2.19 -25.06
C SER A 23 -3.54 3.28 -24.29
N ALA A 24 -4.28 4.04 -23.46
CA ALA A 24 -3.71 4.97 -22.52
C ALA A 24 -2.89 4.16 -21.51
N ALA A 25 -1.63 3.93 -21.85
CA ALA A 25 -0.64 3.40 -20.92
C ALA A 25 -0.67 4.36 -19.73
N SER A 26 -1.20 3.88 -18.60
CA SER A 26 -1.17 4.57 -17.33
C SER A 26 0.28 4.95 -17.05
N GLN A 27 0.65 6.19 -17.37
CA GLN A 27 1.95 6.73 -17.06
C GLN A 27 2.04 6.81 -15.55
N ARG A 28 2.74 5.85 -14.96
CA ARG A 28 3.16 5.91 -13.56
C ARG A 28 3.86 7.27 -13.36
N PRO A 29 3.38 8.13 -12.44
CA PRO A 29 4.01 9.44 -12.26
C PRO A 29 5.51 9.24 -11.98
N PRO A 30 6.38 10.13 -12.48
CA PRO A 30 7.81 10.01 -12.31
C PRO A 30 8.14 9.90 -10.81
N GLN A 31 8.80 8.82 -10.44
CA GLN A 31 9.29 8.63 -9.07
C GLN A 31 10.34 9.71 -8.82
N VAL A 32 10.02 10.66 -7.93
CA VAL A 32 11.01 11.60 -7.43
C VAL A 32 11.94 10.80 -6.51
N PRO A 33 13.21 10.59 -6.89
CA PRO A 33 14.13 9.88 -6.01
C PRO A 33 14.29 10.72 -4.74
N LEU A 34 14.07 10.14 -3.57
CA LEU A 34 14.66 10.69 -2.35
C LEU A 34 16.17 10.56 -2.52
N ALA A 35 16.85 11.69 -2.67
CA ALA A 35 18.32 11.72 -2.65
C ALA A 35 18.76 11.35 -1.23
N GLY A 36 19.22 10.10 -1.04
CA GLY A 36 19.71 9.62 0.25
C GLY A 36 18.87 8.49 0.88
N ALA A 37 19.38 7.92 1.95
CA ALA A 37 18.72 6.89 2.73
C ALA A 37 17.61 7.51 3.60
N ILE A 38 16.53 6.75 3.79
CA ILE A 38 15.51 7.02 4.81
C ILE A 38 16.13 6.69 6.16
N THR A 39 16.05 7.61 7.12
CA THR A 39 16.72 7.45 8.43
C THR A 39 15.79 7.86 9.58
N ALA A 40 16.26 7.69 10.80
CA ALA A 40 15.55 8.15 12.00
C ALA A 40 15.23 9.66 11.99
N THR A 41 15.92 10.48 11.19
CA THR A 41 15.59 11.90 11.02
C THR A 41 14.26 12.15 10.32
N SER A 42 13.69 11.13 9.66
CA SER A 42 12.35 11.17 9.07
C SER A 42 11.25 10.89 10.09
N VAL A 43 11.59 10.46 11.30
CA VAL A 43 10.60 10.23 12.37
C VAL A 43 10.11 11.58 12.89
N TRP A 44 8.79 11.68 13.02
CA TRP A 44 8.15 12.84 13.64
C TRP A 44 7.04 12.37 14.58
N GLN A 45 7.18 12.73 15.84
CA GLN A 45 6.14 12.48 16.85
C GLN A 45 5.04 13.51 16.68
N ILE A 46 3.85 13.05 16.31
CA ILE A 46 2.71 13.91 16.02
C ILE A 46 2.24 14.57 17.32
N PRO A 47 2.30 15.91 17.46
CA PRO A 47 1.76 16.59 18.63
C PRO A 47 0.25 16.35 18.76
N ALA A 48 -0.25 16.14 19.97
CA ALA A 48 -1.67 15.84 20.21
C ALA A 48 -2.64 16.88 19.60
N SER A 49 -2.23 18.15 19.56
CA SER A 49 -3.02 19.24 18.96
C SER A 49 -2.94 19.32 17.44
N PHE A 50 -1.98 18.62 16.82
CA PHE A 50 -1.68 18.79 15.40
C PHE A 50 -2.86 18.40 14.49
N LEU A 51 -3.45 17.23 14.72
CA LEU A 51 -4.50 16.70 13.83
C LEU A 51 -5.69 17.65 13.75
N ALA A 52 -6.19 18.11 14.88
CA ALA A 52 -7.31 19.05 14.91
C ALA A 52 -6.97 20.39 14.25
N ALA A 53 -5.77 20.91 14.49
CA ALA A 53 -5.31 22.16 13.89
C ALA A 53 -5.12 22.05 12.38
N ALA A 54 -4.54 20.94 11.90
CA ALA A 54 -4.32 20.67 10.49
C ALA A 54 -5.66 20.48 9.75
N HIS A 55 -6.61 19.72 10.30
CA HIS A 55 -7.96 19.60 9.74
C HIS A 55 -8.59 20.97 9.60
N LYS A 56 -8.68 21.76 10.68
CA LYS A 56 -9.27 23.10 10.64
C LYS A 56 -8.61 24.02 9.60
N ALA A 57 -7.29 23.94 9.45
CA ALA A 57 -6.55 24.77 8.49
C ALA A 57 -6.76 24.33 7.03
N CYS A 58 -7.16 23.07 6.80
CA CYS A 58 -7.23 22.47 5.47
C CYS A 58 -8.66 22.11 5.03
N ASP A 59 -9.68 22.28 5.88
CA ASP A 59 -11.07 21.87 5.61
C ASP A 59 -11.65 22.45 4.32
N SER A 60 -11.21 23.65 3.90
CA SER A 60 -11.66 24.28 2.66
C SER A 60 -10.86 23.81 1.43
N ALA A 61 -9.81 23.02 1.60
CA ALA A 61 -8.97 22.54 0.51
C ALA A 61 -9.59 21.27 -0.10
N PRO A 62 -9.99 21.27 -1.39
CA PRO A 62 -10.51 20.08 -2.03
C PRO A 62 -9.42 19.00 -2.22
N PRO A 63 -9.76 17.71 -2.34
CA PRO A 63 -8.81 16.68 -2.76
C PRO A 63 -8.32 16.98 -4.21
N PRO A 64 -7.02 16.78 -4.54
CA PRO A 64 -5.92 16.25 -3.70
C PRO A 64 -5.23 17.30 -2.83
N THR A 65 -5.63 18.57 -2.90
CA THR A 65 -4.96 19.70 -2.26
C THR A 65 -5.05 19.66 -0.72
N PHE A 66 -6.03 18.93 -0.15
CA PHE A 66 -6.12 18.69 1.28
C PHE A 66 -4.85 17.99 1.81
N ALA A 67 -4.38 16.93 1.15
CA ALA A 67 -3.17 16.22 1.55
C ALA A 67 -1.93 17.11 1.49
N ASP A 68 -1.80 17.94 0.47
CA ASP A 68 -0.69 18.91 0.34
C ASP A 68 -0.76 19.99 1.42
N CYS A 69 -1.96 20.50 1.72
CA CYS A 69 -2.18 21.43 2.82
C CYS A 69 -1.76 20.79 4.15
N PHE A 70 -2.22 19.56 4.41
CA PHE A 70 -1.89 18.81 5.63
C PHE A 70 -0.38 18.63 5.80
N ILE A 71 0.34 18.23 4.74
CA ILE A 71 1.79 18.07 4.77
C ILE A 71 2.49 19.42 5.00
N ASN A 72 1.96 20.52 4.46
CA ASN A 72 2.49 21.86 4.74
C ASN A 72 2.29 22.26 6.21
N GLN A 73 1.20 21.84 6.87
CA GLN A 73 1.00 22.06 8.30
C GLN A 73 2.02 21.29 9.15
N MET A 74 2.50 20.11 8.70
CA MET A 74 3.58 19.39 9.40
C MET A 74 4.82 20.27 9.57
N SER A 75 5.27 20.94 8.51
CA SER A 75 6.43 21.85 8.57
C SER A 75 6.22 22.99 9.58
N LYS A 76 5.01 23.58 9.60
CA LYS A 76 4.66 24.67 10.53
C LYS A 76 4.58 24.19 11.98
N SER A 77 4.37 22.89 12.18
CA SER A 77 4.24 22.25 13.50
C SER A 77 5.51 21.55 13.97
N GLY A 78 6.65 21.86 13.35
CA GLY A 78 7.96 21.41 13.82
C GLY A 78 8.43 20.07 13.25
N ALA A 79 7.77 19.54 12.21
CA ALA A 79 8.29 18.37 11.51
C ALA A 79 9.61 18.73 10.80
N SER A 80 10.60 17.83 10.87
CA SER A 80 11.88 18.02 10.17
C SER A 80 11.67 18.02 8.65
N PRO A 81 12.55 18.65 7.86
CA PRO A 81 12.51 18.57 6.41
C PRO A 81 12.53 17.11 5.90
N ALA A 82 13.26 16.21 6.60
CA ALA A 82 13.31 14.79 6.27
C ALA A 82 11.96 14.09 6.49
N ALA A 83 11.24 14.40 7.58
CA ALA A 83 9.91 13.87 7.85
C ALA A 83 8.91 14.32 6.78
N VAL A 84 8.92 15.60 6.42
CA VAL A 84 8.06 16.17 5.37
C VAL A 84 8.36 15.51 4.00
N ALA A 85 9.64 15.36 3.66
CA ALA A 85 10.06 14.73 2.41
C ALA A 85 9.64 13.27 2.33
N PHE A 86 9.75 12.52 3.44
CA PHE A 86 9.29 11.15 3.53
C PHE A 86 7.77 11.05 3.34
N THR A 87 6.98 11.88 4.03
CA THR A 87 5.52 11.90 3.91
C THR A 87 5.08 12.22 2.47
N ARG A 88 5.73 13.18 1.80
CA ARG A 88 5.46 13.48 0.38
C ARG A 88 5.81 12.32 -0.55
N LEU A 89 6.91 11.61 -0.28
CA LEU A 89 7.27 10.42 -1.05
C LEU A 89 6.19 9.34 -0.91
N LEU A 90 5.78 9.06 0.32
CA LEU A 90 4.79 8.03 0.60
C LEU A 90 3.43 8.39 0.00
N GLN A 91 2.99 9.65 0.11
CA GLN A 91 1.77 10.15 -0.53
C GLN A 91 1.77 9.86 -2.05
N LYS A 92 2.88 10.13 -2.72
CA LYS A 92 3.01 9.87 -4.18
C LYS A 92 2.97 8.38 -4.50
N GLN A 93 3.59 7.54 -3.68
CA GLN A 93 3.65 6.09 -3.93
C GLN A 93 2.35 5.37 -3.62
N SER A 94 1.60 5.84 -2.63
CA SER A 94 0.32 5.27 -2.20
C SER A 94 -0.89 5.76 -3.03
N GLY A 95 -0.69 6.75 -3.91
CA GLY A 95 -1.80 7.34 -4.66
C GLY A 95 -2.62 8.35 -3.86
N GLY A 96 -2.03 8.93 -2.79
CA GLY A 96 -2.66 10.01 -2.03
C GLY A 96 -2.67 9.85 -0.51
N ASP A 97 -2.41 8.66 0.00
CA ASP A 97 -2.36 8.43 1.46
C ASP A 97 -1.22 9.22 2.12
N VAL A 98 -1.58 9.98 3.14
CA VAL A 98 -0.62 10.71 3.95
C VAL A 98 -0.13 9.81 5.09
N GLY A 99 1.10 9.32 4.98
CA GLY A 99 1.73 8.50 6.01
C GLY A 99 2.89 9.26 6.70
N ILE A 100 2.88 9.28 8.01
CA ILE A 100 3.87 9.94 8.85
C ILE A 100 4.71 8.87 9.55
N MET A 101 6.04 8.92 9.40
CA MET A 101 6.91 7.99 10.09
C MET A 101 6.92 8.27 11.60
N SER A 102 6.45 7.32 12.38
CA SER A 102 6.40 7.39 13.86
C SER A 102 7.56 6.64 14.54
N GLY A 103 8.22 5.72 13.81
CA GLY A 103 9.35 4.96 14.32
C GLY A 103 10.27 4.47 13.19
N PHE A 104 11.55 4.24 13.52
CA PHE A 104 12.56 3.74 12.59
C PHE A 104 13.51 2.79 13.32
N ASN A 105 13.74 1.62 12.73
CA ASN A 105 14.69 0.63 13.23
C ASN A 105 15.66 0.21 12.12
N LYS A 106 16.95 0.45 12.35
CA LYS A 106 18.02 0.04 11.43
C LYS A 106 18.32 -1.44 11.64
N VAL A 107 18.11 -2.25 10.61
CA VAL A 107 18.24 -3.72 10.69
C VAL A 107 19.37 -4.26 9.82
N GLY A 108 19.72 -3.59 8.72
CA GLY A 108 20.79 -4.05 7.83
C GLY A 108 20.58 -3.64 6.38
N PRO A 109 20.51 -4.58 5.42
CA PRO A 109 20.32 -4.24 4.02
C PRO A 109 18.93 -3.66 3.70
N VAL A 110 17.98 -3.84 4.61
CA VAL A 110 16.66 -3.22 4.62
C VAL A 110 16.34 -2.83 6.05
N ASP A 111 15.75 -1.66 6.24
CA ASP A 111 15.35 -1.14 7.53
C ASP A 111 13.83 -1.19 7.69
N VAL A 112 13.33 -1.02 8.92
CA VAL A 112 11.90 -1.06 9.23
C VAL A 112 11.45 0.30 9.73
N ALA A 113 10.34 0.78 9.19
CA ALA A 113 9.68 2.01 9.63
C ALA A 113 8.24 1.73 10.08
N PHE A 114 7.83 2.29 11.21
CA PHE A 114 6.42 2.43 11.56
C PHE A 114 5.86 3.70 10.95
N VAL A 115 4.65 3.61 10.44
CA VAL A 115 3.95 4.73 9.82
C VAL A 115 2.54 4.84 10.38
N VAL A 116 2.14 6.07 10.70
CA VAL A 116 0.77 6.41 11.06
C VAL A 116 0.11 7.08 9.85
N TYR A 117 -1.10 6.65 9.53
CA TYR A 117 -1.94 7.22 8.47
C TYR A 117 -3.12 7.98 9.09
N PRO A 118 -2.94 9.24 9.47
CA PRO A 118 -3.90 9.98 10.29
C PRO A 118 -5.21 10.31 9.57
N LEU A 119 -5.26 10.14 8.27
CA LEU A 119 -6.44 10.45 7.44
C LEU A 119 -7.25 9.20 7.04
N ARG A 120 -6.82 8.02 7.46
CA ARG A 120 -7.57 6.78 7.24
C ARG A 120 -8.63 6.57 8.30
N ALA A 121 -9.77 6.01 7.91
CA ALA A 121 -10.83 5.64 8.84
C ALA A 121 -10.49 4.37 9.65
N ASN A 122 -9.67 3.47 9.05
CA ASN A 122 -9.27 2.19 9.64
C ASN A 122 -7.83 1.87 9.24
N THR A 123 -7.18 0.99 10.01
CA THR A 123 -5.79 0.55 9.77
C THR A 123 -4.84 1.75 9.70
N ASN A 124 -4.82 2.49 10.80
CA ASN A 124 -4.10 3.77 10.87
C ASN A 124 -2.60 3.58 11.08
N ASN A 125 -2.14 2.39 11.47
CA ASN A 125 -0.73 2.10 11.72
C ASN A 125 -0.23 1.00 10.77
N GLY A 126 0.91 1.22 10.16
CA GLY A 126 1.51 0.30 9.20
C GLY A 126 3.00 0.11 9.37
N ILE A 127 3.52 -0.91 8.70
CA ILE A 127 4.96 -1.20 8.58
C ILE A 127 5.38 -1.00 7.14
N LEU A 128 6.50 -0.30 6.98
CA LEU A 128 7.23 -0.20 5.72
C LEU A 128 8.61 -0.83 5.89
N PHE A 129 9.03 -1.59 4.89
CA PHE A 129 10.43 -1.95 4.71
C PHE A 129 11.07 -0.89 3.81
N VAL A 130 12.14 -0.26 4.29
CA VAL A 130 12.75 0.90 3.63
C VAL A 130 14.23 0.68 3.37
N ASN A 131 14.81 1.49 2.48
CA ASN A 131 16.21 1.44 2.09
C ASN A 131 16.64 0.18 1.30
N GLY A 132 15.71 -0.65 0.91
CA GLY A 132 15.95 -1.81 0.02
C GLY A 132 15.73 -1.48 -1.46
N THR A 133 15.42 -2.51 -2.23
CA THR A 133 15.02 -2.41 -3.65
C THR A 133 13.73 -3.20 -3.86
N PRO A 134 12.59 -2.54 -4.12
CA PRO A 134 12.40 -1.08 -4.21
C PRO A 134 12.68 -0.37 -2.88
N LYS A 135 12.89 0.94 -2.94
CA LYS A 135 13.27 1.75 -1.78
C LYS A 135 12.27 1.72 -0.62
N ILE A 136 11.00 1.51 -0.93
CA ILE A 136 9.92 1.30 0.04
C ILE A 136 9.12 0.09 -0.42
N VAL A 137 8.89 -0.84 0.49
CA VAL A 137 7.95 -1.97 0.35
C VAL A 137 6.91 -1.82 1.46
N ASN A 138 5.65 -1.66 1.07
CA ASN A 138 4.56 -1.50 2.03
C ASN A 138 4.04 -2.86 2.49
N ALA A 139 4.19 -3.18 3.76
CA ALA A 139 3.69 -4.43 4.33
C ALA A 139 2.15 -4.52 4.39
N GLU A 140 1.45 -3.40 4.18
CA GLU A 140 -0.02 -3.41 4.10
C GLU A 140 -0.55 -3.70 2.68
N ASP A 141 0.31 -3.72 1.67
CA ASP A 141 -0.10 -4.07 0.31
C ASP A 141 -0.30 -5.59 0.21
N LEU A 142 -1.53 -6.02 0.39
CA LEU A 142 -1.93 -7.42 0.34
C LEU A 142 -1.63 -8.10 -1.01
N LYS A 143 -1.39 -7.33 -2.08
CA LYS A 143 -1.01 -7.88 -3.40
C LYS A 143 0.40 -8.45 -3.41
N LEU A 144 1.23 -8.07 -2.44
CA LEU A 144 2.59 -8.59 -2.29
C LEU A 144 2.63 -9.93 -1.53
N LEU A 145 1.51 -10.36 -0.94
CA LEU A 145 1.43 -11.60 -0.18
C LEU A 145 1.23 -12.81 -1.10
N ASP A 146 1.85 -13.91 -0.72
CA ASP A 146 1.65 -15.22 -1.35
C ASP A 146 0.26 -15.80 -1.02
N GLN A 147 -0.77 -15.08 -1.49
CA GLN A 147 -2.16 -15.47 -1.27
C GLN A 147 -2.53 -16.76 -2.00
N ALA A 148 -1.86 -17.08 -3.09
CA ALA A 148 -2.15 -18.29 -3.85
C ALA A 148 -1.88 -19.55 -3.01
N THR A 149 -0.71 -19.63 -2.36
CA THR A 149 -0.37 -20.74 -1.46
C THR A 149 -1.31 -20.77 -0.25
N MET A 150 -1.61 -19.61 0.35
CA MET A 150 -2.56 -19.52 1.45
C MET A 150 -3.93 -20.08 1.06
N GLN A 151 -4.47 -19.65 -0.08
CA GLN A 151 -5.81 -20.07 -0.55
C GLN A 151 -5.89 -21.58 -0.86
N GLN A 152 -4.77 -22.20 -1.21
CA GLN A 152 -4.70 -23.65 -1.45
C GLN A 152 -4.50 -24.46 -0.16
N SER A 153 -4.17 -23.80 0.97
CA SER A 153 -3.91 -24.50 2.23
C SER A 153 -5.20 -25.13 2.80
N PRO A 154 -5.11 -26.34 3.39
CA PRO A 154 -6.27 -26.98 4.03
C PRO A 154 -6.88 -26.11 5.14
N GLN A 155 -6.04 -25.39 5.90
CA GLN A 155 -6.50 -24.52 6.98
C GLN A 155 -7.37 -23.39 6.45
N PHE A 156 -6.96 -22.73 5.36
CA PHE A 156 -7.76 -21.68 4.74
C PHE A 156 -9.08 -22.23 4.19
N GLN A 157 -9.04 -23.38 3.49
CA GLN A 157 -10.23 -23.99 2.92
C GLN A 157 -11.25 -24.38 4.01
N ASN A 158 -10.79 -24.94 5.13
CA ASN A 158 -11.64 -25.26 6.28
C ASN A 158 -12.24 -23.99 6.91
N THR A 159 -11.44 -22.93 7.06
CA THR A 159 -11.94 -21.64 7.57
C THR A 159 -12.98 -21.04 6.64
N LYS A 160 -12.73 -21.08 5.32
CA LYS A 160 -13.65 -20.55 4.32
C LYS A 160 -14.95 -21.34 4.21
N ALA A 161 -14.91 -22.66 4.45
CA ALA A 161 -16.12 -23.47 4.51
C ALA A 161 -17.04 -23.09 5.68
N GLN A 162 -16.47 -22.71 6.83
CA GLN A 162 -17.20 -22.25 8.01
C GLN A 162 -17.61 -20.77 7.90
N PHE A 163 -16.76 -19.95 7.29
CA PHE A 163 -16.90 -18.49 7.14
C PHE A 163 -16.70 -18.07 5.68
N PRO A 164 -17.74 -18.20 4.85
CA PRO A 164 -17.61 -18.06 3.38
C PRO A 164 -17.11 -16.70 2.90
N LYS A 165 -17.25 -15.64 3.71
CA LYS A 165 -16.79 -14.29 3.38
C LYS A 165 -15.37 -14.01 3.88
N THR A 166 -14.64 -15.01 4.38
CA THR A 166 -13.27 -14.83 4.90
C THR A 166 -12.37 -14.17 3.85
N THR A 167 -11.71 -13.10 4.28
CA THR A 167 -10.70 -12.37 3.51
C THR A 167 -9.62 -11.81 4.44
N LEU A 168 -8.42 -11.56 3.88
CA LEU A 168 -7.33 -10.89 4.58
C LEU A 168 -7.59 -9.41 4.70
N PHE A 169 -7.10 -8.86 5.80
CA PHE A 169 -7.02 -7.41 6.02
C PHE A 169 -5.61 -7.00 6.41
N PRO A 170 -5.18 -5.76 6.09
CA PRO A 170 -3.97 -5.21 6.67
C PRO A 170 -4.03 -5.28 8.19
N GLY A 171 -2.92 -5.63 8.83
CA GLY A 171 -2.84 -5.64 10.29
C GLY A 171 -2.73 -4.22 10.81
N ASP A 172 -3.59 -3.85 11.77
CA ASP A 172 -3.37 -2.62 12.52
C ASP A 172 -2.18 -2.84 13.46
N ARG A 173 -1.10 -2.11 13.23
CA ARG A 173 0.17 -2.26 13.94
C ARG A 173 0.23 -1.17 15.01
N ASP A 174 0.26 -1.56 16.27
CA ASP A 174 0.28 -0.62 17.41
C ASP A 174 1.51 0.31 17.45
N GLY A 175 2.49 0.08 16.55
CA GLY A 175 3.72 0.86 16.46
C GLY A 175 4.71 0.58 17.60
N THR A 176 4.44 -0.39 18.46
CA THR A 176 5.27 -0.72 19.62
C THR A 176 6.09 -1.99 19.42
N THR A 177 5.56 -2.97 18.68
CA THR A 177 6.19 -4.27 18.46
C THR A 177 6.89 -4.32 17.11
N TRP A 178 8.21 -4.24 17.12
CA TRP A 178 9.02 -4.39 15.91
C TRP A 178 8.99 -5.82 15.39
N PRO A 179 8.86 -6.02 14.07
CA PRO A 179 8.99 -7.36 13.52
C PRO A 179 10.41 -7.89 13.74
N ASN A 180 10.49 -9.14 14.17
CA ASN A 180 11.78 -9.81 14.35
C ASN A 180 12.46 -10.00 13.00
N ALA A 181 13.70 -9.51 12.90
CA ALA A 181 14.55 -9.69 11.73
C ALA A 181 15.36 -10.98 11.88
N ASN A 182 15.10 -11.95 11.03
CA ASN A 182 15.86 -13.19 10.98
C ASN A 182 16.83 -13.18 9.79
N SER A 183 17.98 -13.82 9.91
CA SER A 183 18.82 -14.11 8.76
C SER A 183 18.16 -15.22 7.94
N ASN A 184 18.12 -15.07 6.63
CA ASN A 184 17.62 -16.10 5.74
C ASN A 184 18.77 -16.89 5.08
N SER A 185 18.45 -18.01 4.44
CA SER A 185 19.43 -18.91 3.81
C SER A 185 20.18 -18.26 2.64
N GLU A 186 19.69 -17.13 2.13
CA GLU A 186 20.29 -16.39 1.02
C GLU A 186 21.24 -15.27 1.49
N GLY A 187 21.54 -15.23 2.80
CA GLY A 187 22.40 -14.21 3.42
C GLY A 187 21.72 -12.86 3.63
N GLY A 188 20.44 -12.76 3.35
CA GLY A 188 19.63 -11.55 3.55
C GLY A 188 18.85 -11.57 4.86
N LYS A 189 17.76 -10.81 4.89
CA LYS A 189 16.84 -10.70 6.04
C LYS A 189 15.45 -11.19 5.70
N SER A 190 14.75 -11.70 6.71
CA SER A 190 13.34 -12.01 6.62
C SER A 190 12.58 -11.54 7.86
N PHE A 191 11.28 -11.26 7.67
CA PHE A 191 10.40 -10.74 8.72
C PHE A 191 9.06 -11.48 8.64
N THR A 192 8.61 -12.05 9.75
CA THR A 192 7.29 -12.69 9.81
C THR A 192 6.26 -11.69 10.31
N LEU A 193 5.20 -11.52 9.53
CA LEU A 193 4.07 -10.65 9.85
C LEU A 193 2.75 -11.41 9.78
N GLY A 194 1.90 -11.19 10.77
CA GLY A 194 0.54 -11.72 10.81
C GLY A 194 -0.48 -10.76 10.19
N TYR A 195 -1.50 -11.30 9.56
CA TYR A 195 -2.59 -10.57 8.92
C TYR A 195 -3.92 -11.11 9.39
N PRO A 196 -4.80 -10.28 9.98
CA PRO A 196 -6.10 -10.74 10.43
C PRO A 196 -6.94 -11.21 9.26
N MET A 197 -7.64 -12.30 9.45
CA MET A 197 -8.69 -12.76 8.55
C MET A 197 -10.03 -12.47 9.18
N LEU A 198 -10.87 -11.73 8.47
CA LEU A 198 -12.19 -11.31 8.91
C LEU A 198 -13.28 -11.88 8.01
N ASN A 199 -14.46 -12.11 8.58
CA ASN A 199 -15.61 -12.66 7.85
C ASN A 199 -16.36 -11.54 7.11
N GLY A 200 -15.72 -10.93 6.13
CA GLY A 200 -16.32 -10.04 5.13
C GLY A 200 -16.08 -8.55 5.31
N CYS A 201 -15.94 -8.01 6.51
CA CYS A 201 -15.72 -6.58 6.72
C CYS A 201 -14.72 -6.30 7.85
N HIS A 202 -14.20 -5.05 7.88
CA HIS A 202 -13.18 -4.64 8.85
C HIS A 202 -13.65 -4.73 10.33
N ALA A 203 -14.94 -4.52 10.57
CA ALA A 203 -15.56 -4.65 11.89
C ALA A 203 -16.20 -6.03 12.13
N CYS A 204 -16.04 -6.97 11.18
CA CYS A 204 -16.63 -8.29 11.28
C CYS A 204 -15.78 -9.21 12.16
N GLN A 205 -16.35 -10.39 12.47
CA GLN A 205 -15.71 -11.42 13.27
C GLN A 205 -14.31 -11.78 12.73
N LYS A 206 -13.31 -11.75 13.60
CA LYS A 206 -11.99 -12.30 13.31
C LYS A 206 -12.05 -13.83 13.35
N VAL A 207 -11.70 -14.46 12.23
CA VAL A 207 -11.77 -15.91 12.03
C VAL A 207 -10.40 -16.59 11.99
N GLY A 208 -9.34 -15.82 12.17
CA GLY A 208 -7.98 -16.31 12.25
C GLY A 208 -6.95 -15.22 11.97
N ASN A 209 -5.71 -15.66 11.88
CA ASN A 209 -4.58 -14.82 11.50
C ASN A 209 -3.69 -15.62 10.55
N ALA A 210 -3.38 -15.07 9.38
CA ALA A 210 -2.44 -15.68 8.44
C ALA A 210 -1.07 -15.05 8.59
N GLU A 211 -0.02 -15.87 8.59
CA GLU A 211 1.35 -15.43 8.74
C GLU A 211 2.10 -15.52 7.42
N PHE A 212 2.85 -14.47 7.10
CA PHE A 212 3.69 -14.38 5.91
C PHE A 212 5.11 -13.96 6.27
N ASN A 213 6.08 -14.65 5.70
CA ASN A 213 7.48 -14.30 5.81
C ASN A 213 7.90 -13.42 4.63
N TRP A 214 8.28 -12.18 4.91
CA TRP A 214 8.78 -11.19 3.96
C TRP A 214 10.27 -11.38 3.78
N LYS A 215 10.73 -11.68 2.56
CA LYS A 215 12.11 -12.06 2.27
C LYS A 215 12.85 -10.97 1.50
N PHE A 216 14.06 -10.66 1.94
CA PHE A 216 14.96 -9.71 1.31
C PHE A 216 16.34 -10.35 1.13
N GLY A 217 16.96 -10.12 -0.02
CA GLY A 217 18.32 -10.56 -0.31
C GLY A 217 19.38 -9.74 0.47
N PRO A 218 20.66 -10.13 0.38
CA PRO A 218 21.76 -9.49 1.10
C PRO A 218 21.97 -8.02 0.72
N ASN A 219 21.53 -7.63 -0.47
CA ASN A 219 21.56 -6.25 -0.97
C ASN A 219 20.24 -5.48 -0.73
N GLY A 220 19.33 -6.01 0.10
CA GLY A 220 18.04 -5.41 0.39
C GLY A 220 16.99 -5.55 -0.74
N LYS A 221 17.26 -6.35 -1.78
CA LYS A 221 16.27 -6.62 -2.83
C LYS A 221 15.10 -7.41 -2.25
N PHE A 222 13.88 -6.92 -2.43
CA PHE A 222 12.67 -7.67 -2.07
C PHE A 222 12.53 -8.90 -2.97
N LEU A 223 12.40 -10.08 -2.35
CA LEU A 223 12.31 -11.38 -3.01
C LEU A 223 10.89 -11.94 -3.03
N GLY A 224 9.96 -11.27 -2.40
CA GLY A 224 8.57 -11.71 -2.25
C GLY A 224 8.24 -12.16 -0.83
N THR A 225 7.05 -12.74 -0.69
CA THR A 225 6.57 -13.29 0.58
C THR A 225 6.33 -14.79 0.45
N VAL A 226 6.35 -15.48 1.59
CA VAL A 226 6.01 -16.90 1.69
C VAL A 226 4.94 -17.06 2.75
N PHE A 227 3.86 -17.74 2.42
CA PHE A 227 2.84 -18.12 3.40
C PHE A 227 3.42 -19.14 4.40
N MET A 228 3.29 -18.87 5.70
CA MET A 228 3.87 -19.71 6.77
C MET A 228 2.83 -20.57 7.46
N GLY A 229 1.57 -20.19 7.41
CA GLY A 229 0.49 -20.88 8.08
C GLY A 229 -0.58 -19.96 8.60
N MET A 230 -1.53 -20.54 9.31
CA MET A 230 -2.64 -19.81 9.95
C MET A 230 -2.76 -20.24 11.40
N THR A 231 -3.10 -19.26 12.24
CA THR A 231 -3.52 -19.52 13.62
C THR A 231 -5.02 -19.29 13.75
N PRO A 232 -5.74 -20.15 14.50
CA PRO A 232 -7.15 -19.91 14.78
C PRO A 232 -7.34 -18.60 15.58
N PRO A 233 -8.55 -18.06 15.64
CA PRO A 233 -8.85 -16.96 16.52
C PRO A 233 -8.59 -17.38 17.98
N PRO A 234 -8.23 -16.43 18.86
CA PRO A 234 -8.15 -16.75 20.29
C PRO A 234 -9.51 -17.29 20.76
N VAL A 235 -9.46 -18.35 21.54
CA VAL A 235 -10.66 -18.90 22.21
C VAL A 235 -11.19 -17.83 23.15
N GLN A 236 -12.41 -17.37 22.91
CA GLN A 236 -13.09 -16.38 23.77
C GLN A 236 -13.61 -17.07 25.03
#